data_021a31283acde697fe5bfcfc1541cb96
#
_entry.id   021a31283acde697fe5bfcfc1541cb96
#
_cell.length_a   1.000
_cell.length_b   1.000
_cell.length_c   1.000
_cell.angle_alpha   90.00
_cell.angle_beta   90.00
_cell.angle_gamma   90.00
#
_symmetry.space_group_name_H-M   'P 1'
#
loop_
_entity.id
_entity.type
_entity.pdbx_description
1 polymer ?
#
loop_
_entity_poly.entity_id
_entity_poly.type
_entity_poly.pdbx_seq_one_letter_code
_entity_poly.pdbx_strand_id
1 'polypeptide(L)'
;MGVPGHRLDAMFNPKTVVVVGDKGPNYMWLQNNMPFKEKGGNLYSVQLDAKEIEGIEKLGIQNFTSMADVPGPIDYALVAVPRQVSPFILKDLIAVGANGAGFFTSGFAETGEELGVKLQNTLVDMAKPANFNLVGPNCMGLYLPKVGVRFNNDAPIADDGKIGFLSQSGTHGIMFSLVAGANGMHLSRCASFGNAVVLDVSDYVDYLMQDDETDVIGMYVEGARDGRRFFETLKEACKRKPVVVWKGGQTSAGARATMSHTGSLASDQAVWEGMMRQ
;
A
#
# COMPACT_ATOMS: atom_id res chain seq x y z
N MET A 1 -8.59 4.31 -16.92
CA MET A 1 -9.87 4.70 -16.34
C MET A 1 -9.73 4.36 -14.87
N GLY A 2 -10.47 4.70 -13.97
CA GLY A 2 -10.39 4.47 -12.53
C GLY A 2 -11.76 4.59 -11.96
N VAL A 3 -11.90 4.97 -10.69
CA VAL A 3 -13.19 5.21 -10.02
C VAL A 3 -13.30 6.69 -9.70
N PRO A 4 -13.71 7.53 -10.67
CA PRO A 4 -13.75 8.98 -10.50
C PRO A 4 -14.59 9.38 -9.28
N GLY A 5 -14.02 10.23 -8.42
CA GLY A 5 -14.66 10.67 -7.20
C GLY A 5 -14.44 9.76 -5.99
N HIS A 6 -13.89 8.57 -6.16
CA HIS A 6 -13.47 7.74 -5.03
C HIS A 6 -12.19 8.29 -4.40
N ARG A 7 -12.12 8.30 -3.06
CA ARG A 7 -10.98 8.88 -2.32
C ARG A 7 -9.61 8.28 -2.67
N LEU A 8 -9.57 7.03 -3.11
CA LEU A 8 -8.34 6.32 -3.48
C LEU A 8 -7.97 6.47 -4.96
N ASP A 9 -8.81 7.11 -5.78
CA ASP A 9 -8.64 7.09 -7.23
C ASP A 9 -7.31 7.70 -7.69
N ALA A 10 -6.93 8.84 -7.14
CA ALA A 10 -5.66 9.49 -7.48
C ALA A 10 -4.45 8.60 -7.14
N MET A 11 -4.49 7.89 -6.01
CA MET A 11 -3.41 6.96 -5.62
C MET A 11 -3.31 5.75 -6.54
N PHE A 12 -4.44 5.22 -6.99
CA PHE A 12 -4.49 4.05 -7.88
C PHE A 12 -4.29 4.40 -9.37
N ASN A 13 -4.37 5.69 -9.72
CA ASN A 13 -4.12 6.21 -11.07
C ASN A 13 -3.17 7.41 -11.02
N PRO A 14 -1.98 7.28 -10.40
CA PRO A 14 -1.11 8.41 -10.14
C PRO A 14 -0.54 8.99 -11.44
N LYS A 15 -0.37 10.30 -11.46
CA LYS A 15 0.42 11.06 -12.43
C LYS A 15 1.76 11.47 -11.82
N THR A 16 1.79 11.68 -10.51
CA THR A 16 3.00 12.05 -9.76
C THR A 16 3.22 11.11 -8.60
N VAL A 17 4.36 10.45 -8.60
CA VAL A 17 4.84 9.57 -7.52
C VAL A 17 6.12 10.17 -6.93
N VAL A 18 6.17 10.22 -5.60
CA VAL A 18 7.33 10.72 -4.86
C VAL A 18 7.90 9.62 -3.99
N VAL A 19 9.19 9.36 -4.10
CA VAL A 19 9.90 8.45 -3.21
C VAL A 19 10.66 9.25 -2.16
N VAL A 20 10.41 8.97 -0.88
CA VAL A 20 10.97 9.73 0.24
C VAL A 20 11.96 8.86 1.01
N GLY A 21 13.22 9.29 1.06
CA GLY A 21 14.26 8.69 1.89
C GLY A 21 14.88 7.42 1.32
N ASP A 22 14.80 7.18 0.00
CA ASP A 22 15.49 6.05 -0.65
C ASP A 22 17.02 6.19 -0.53
N LYS A 23 17.72 5.06 -0.46
CA LYS A 23 19.17 5.01 -0.21
C LYS A 23 19.91 4.03 -1.10
N GLY A 24 21.17 4.41 -1.39
CA GLY A 24 22.11 3.53 -2.06
C GLY A 24 22.48 2.26 -1.25
N PRO A 25 23.19 1.35 -1.91
CA PRO A 25 23.73 1.49 -3.26
C PRO A 25 22.69 1.30 -4.38
N ASN A 26 21.54 0.69 -4.10
CA ASN A 26 20.62 0.24 -5.16
C ASN A 26 19.45 1.18 -5.42
N TYR A 27 19.18 2.16 -4.54
CA TYR A 27 17.99 3.03 -4.66
C TYR A 27 16.75 2.23 -5.07
N MET A 28 16.43 1.23 -4.26
CA MET A 28 15.48 0.16 -4.61
C MET A 28 14.11 0.70 -5.03
N TRP A 29 13.61 1.67 -4.30
CA TRP A 29 12.27 2.21 -4.57
C TRP A 29 12.22 3.06 -5.83
N LEU A 30 13.25 3.86 -6.09
CA LEU A 30 13.36 4.63 -7.32
C LEU A 30 13.52 3.69 -8.51
N GLN A 31 14.42 2.70 -8.41
CA GLN A 31 14.64 1.72 -9.49
C GLN A 31 13.39 0.88 -9.77
N ASN A 32 12.68 0.43 -8.74
CA ASN A 32 11.42 -0.29 -8.92
C ASN A 32 10.39 0.53 -9.70
N ASN A 33 10.43 1.86 -9.59
CA ASN A 33 9.46 2.77 -10.20
C ASN A 33 9.98 3.48 -11.47
N MET A 34 11.15 3.10 -12.00
CA MET A 34 11.61 3.61 -13.30
C MET A 34 10.60 3.37 -14.44
N PRO A 35 9.92 2.21 -14.54
CA PRO A 35 8.91 2.01 -15.57
C PRO A 35 7.75 3.00 -15.50
N PHE A 36 7.39 3.50 -14.32
CA PHE A 36 6.39 4.55 -14.18
C PHE A 36 6.86 5.84 -14.88
N LYS A 37 8.13 6.21 -14.69
CA LYS A 37 8.74 7.36 -15.37
C LYS A 37 8.82 7.14 -16.88
N GLU A 38 9.24 5.96 -17.32
CA GLU A 38 9.34 5.59 -18.73
C GLU A 38 7.99 5.62 -19.46
N LYS A 39 6.90 5.31 -18.75
CA LYS A 39 5.51 5.44 -19.24
C LYS A 39 4.97 6.88 -19.18
N GLY A 40 5.80 7.87 -18.82
CA GLY A 40 5.44 9.29 -18.82
C GLY A 40 4.90 9.81 -17.48
N GLY A 41 4.99 9.04 -16.40
CA GLY A 41 4.68 9.50 -15.05
C GLY A 41 5.77 10.41 -14.48
N ASN A 42 5.39 11.31 -13.60
CA ASN A 42 6.32 12.16 -12.87
C ASN A 42 6.86 11.42 -11.65
N LEU A 43 8.10 10.93 -11.73
CA LEU A 43 8.79 10.28 -10.62
C LEU A 43 9.81 11.24 -10.02
N TYR A 44 9.64 11.58 -8.75
CA TYR A 44 10.52 12.47 -8.00
C TYR A 44 11.06 11.79 -6.74
N SER A 45 12.15 12.35 -6.22
CA SER A 45 12.74 11.99 -4.94
C SER A 45 12.67 13.15 -3.96
N VAL A 46 12.49 12.84 -2.67
CA VAL A 46 12.75 13.76 -1.57
C VAL A 46 13.80 13.13 -0.66
N GLN A 47 15.01 13.71 -0.69
CA GLN A 47 16.17 13.24 0.09
C GLN A 47 17.01 14.44 0.53
N LEU A 48 17.52 14.37 1.78
CA LEU A 48 18.34 15.44 2.39
C LEU A 48 19.83 15.11 2.47
N ASP A 49 20.20 13.83 2.39
CA ASP A 49 21.59 13.41 2.44
C ASP A 49 22.29 13.68 1.11
N ALA A 50 23.28 14.56 1.12
CA ALA A 50 24.02 14.97 -0.08
C ALA A 50 24.66 13.78 -0.83
N LYS A 51 25.09 12.73 -0.13
CA LYS A 51 25.67 11.53 -0.76
C LYS A 51 24.62 10.75 -1.54
N GLU A 52 23.41 10.64 -0.97
CA GLU A 52 22.30 9.96 -1.62
C GLU A 52 21.76 10.78 -2.80
N ILE A 53 21.71 12.11 -2.69
CA ILE A 53 21.24 13.00 -3.74
C ILE A 53 22.08 12.81 -5.01
N GLU A 54 23.42 12.79 -4.90
CA GLU A 54 24.30 12.55 -6.04
C GLU A 54 23.99 11.23 -6.77
N GLY A 55 23.72 10.18 -6.01
CA GLY A 55 23.34 8.88 -6.58
C GLY A 55 21.98 8.89 -7.26
N ILE A 56 20.99 9.57 -6.68
CA ILE A 56 19.64 9.73 -7.24
C ILE A 56 19.68 10.51 -8.55
N GLU A 57 20.45 11.61 -8.61
CA GLU A 57 20.60 12.41 -9.81
C GLU A 57 21.27 11.63 -10.95
N LYS A 58 22.22 10.74 -10.63
CA LYS A 58 22.83 9.82 -11.62
C LYS A 58 21.83 8.86 -12.24
N LEU A 59 20.72 8.54 -11.55
CA LEU A 59 19.59 7.77 -12.12
C LEU A 59 18.71 8.63 -13.04
N GLY A 60 19.00 9.91 -13.19
CA GLY A 60 18.19 10.85 -13.98
C GLY A 60 16.87 11.21 -13.28
N ILE A 61 16.80 11.11 -11.95
CA ILE A 61 15.62 11.46 -11.15
C ILE A 61 15.88 12.79 -10.46
N GLN A 62 14.94 13.71 -10.61
CA GLN A 62 15.00 14.99 -9.92
C GLN A 62 14.74 14.80 -8.42
N ASN A 63 15.67 15.32 -7.61
CA ASN A 63 15.53 15.33 -6.16
C ASN A 63 15.13 16.71 -5.65
N PHE A 64 14.34 16.71 -4.59
CA PHE A 64 13.99 17.89 -3.80
C PHE A 64 14.41 17.72 -2.36
N THR A 65 14.69 18.80 -1.67
CA THR A 65 15.01 18.79 -0.23
C THR A 65 13.81 19.15 0.64
N SER A 66 12.70 19.54 0.01
CA SER A 66 11.43 19.84 0.67
C SER A 66 10.28 19.25 -0.14
N MET A 67 9.27 18.72 0.56
CA MET A 67 8.04 18.25 -0.07
C MET A 67 7.28 19.38 -0.76
N ALA A 68 7.40 20.61 -0.24
CA ALA A 68 6.74 21.78 -0.79
C ALA A 68 7.29 22.22 -2.16
N ASP A 69 8.51 21.80 -2.50
CA ASP A 69 9.14 22.15 -3.77
C ASP A 69 8.81 21.14 -4.90
N VAL A 70 8.16 20.03 -4.57
CA VAL A 70 7.77 19.01 -5.56
C VAL A 70 6.67 19.58 -6.49
N PRO A 71 6.86 19.52 -7.83
CA PRO A 71 5.89 20.07 -8.78
C PRO A 71 4.55 19.34 -8.79
N GLY A 72 3.46 20.08 -8.76
CA GLY A 72 2.08 19.58 -8.95
C GLY A 72 1.53 18.84 -7.74
N PRO A 73 0.31 18.29 -7.85
CA PRO A 73 -0.25 17.47 -6.80
C PRO A 73 0.52 16.14 -6.70
N ILE A 74 0.82 15.71 -5.47
CA ILE A 74 1.41 14.40 -5.20
C ILE A 74 0.26 13.39 -5.07
N ASP A 75 0.16 12.46 -6.03
CA ASP A 75 -0.88 11.46 -6.04
C ASP A 75 -0.56 10.31 -5.09
N TYR A 76 0.69 9.88 -5.08
CA TYR A 76 1.17 8.82 -4.21
C TYR A 76 2.60 9.09 -3.73
N ALA A 77 2.84 9.00 -2.44
CA ALA A 77 4.18 9.01 -1.88
C ALA A 77 4.56 7.63 -1.34
N LEU A 78 5.78 7.18 -1.64
CA LEU A 78 6.38 5.98 -1.07
C LEU A 78 7.42 6.42 -0.04
N VAL A 79 7.15 6.13 1.24
CA VAL A 79 7.95 6.62 2.37
C VAL A 79 8.83 5.50 2.92
N ALA A 80 10.15 5.63 2.74
CA ALA A 80 11.17 4.67 3.16
C ALA A 80 12.19 5.31 4.13
N VAL A 81 11.69 6.01 5.14
CA VAL A 81 12.50 6.65 6.17
C VAL A 81 12.48 5.86 7.49
N PRO A 82 13.42 6.06 8.42
CA PRO A 82 13.35 5.49 9.75
C PRO A 82 12.02 5.82 10.45
N ARG A 83 11.48 4.87 11.24
CA ARG A 83 10.16 5.01 11.89
C ARG A 83 9.97 6.31 12.68
N GLN A 84 11.04 6.83 13.30
CA GLN A 84 11.01 8.07 14.08
C GLN A 84 10.81 9.32 13.20
N VAL A 85 11.16 9.24 11.92
CA VAL A 85 11.04 10.33 10.95
C VAL A 85 9.65 10.33 10.30
N SER A 86 8.97 9.17 10.27
CA SER A 86 7.68 8.99 9.60
C SER A 86 6.61 10.04 9.98
N PRO A 87 6.42 10.45 11.27
CA PRO A 87 5.44 11.48 11.61
C PRO A 87 5.73 12.85 10.97
N PHE A 88 7.01 13.21 10.82
CA PHE A 88 7.39 14.48 10.18
C PHE A 88 7.07 14.45 8.69
N ILE A 89 7.40 13.35 8.02
CA ILE A 89 7.06 13.18 6.60
C ILE A 89 5.54 13.19 6.38
N LEU A 90 4.78 12.52 7.26
CA LEU A 90 3.32 12.56 7.19
C LEU A 90 2.77 13.99 7.33
N LYS A 91 3.33 14.77 8.26
CA LYS A 91 2.96 16.18 8.44
C LYS A 91 3.18 16.99 7.17
N ASP A 92 4.34 16.81 6.54
CA ASP A 92 4.69 17.52 5.32
C ASP A 92 3.79 17.10 4.14
N LEU A 93 3.49 15.80 3.99
CA LEU A 93 2.57 15.29 2.97
C LEU A 93 1.14 15.84 3.14
N ILE A 94 0.65 15.91 4.38
CA ILE A 94 -0.66 16.52 4.68
C ILE A 94 -0.64 18.01 4.35
N ALA A 95 0.43 18.73 4.71
CA ALA A 95 0.54 20.16 4.49
C ALA A 95 0.55 20.54 2.99
N VAL A 96 1.13 19.71 2.12
CA VAL A 96 1.12 19.92 0.66
C VAL A 96 -0.12 19.36 -0.02
N GLY A 97 -1.05 18.76 0.72
CA GLY A 97 -2.28 18.19 0.17
C GLY A 97 -2.05 16.94 -0.70
N ALA A 98 -1.06 16.11 -0.37
CA ALA A 98 -0.84 14.86 -1.07
C ALA A 98 -2.06 13.92 -0.91
N ASN A 99 -2.43 13.18 -1.97
CA ASN A 99 -3.59 12.30 -1.95
C ASN A 99 -3.42 11.09 -1.04
N GLY A 100 -2.19 10.60 -0.88
CA GLY A 100 -1.88 9.55 0.08
C GLY A 100 -0.46 9.03 -0.01
N ALA A 101 -0.12 8.13 0.92
CA ALA A 101 1.23 7.57 1.01
C ALA A 101 1.26 6.15 1.56
N GLY A 102 2.21 5.35 1.06
CA GLY A 102 2.59 4.07 1.62
C GLY A 102 3.83 4.19 2.51
N PHE A 103 3.73 3.76 3.77
CA PHE A 103 4.83 3.76 4.72
C PHE A 103 5.44 2.36 4.80
N PHE A 104 6.58 2.18 4.11
CA PHE A 104 7.28 0.89 4.03
C PHE A 104 7.83 0.42 5.38
N THR A 105 8.38 1.36 6.14
CA THR A 105 9.13 1.07 7.35
C THR A 105 8.30 0.30 8.38
N SER A 106 8.91 -0.72 8.97
CA SER A 106 8.42 -1.50 10.10
C SER A 106 8.91 -0.93 11.44
N GLY A 107 8.52 -1.58 12.55
CA GLY A 107 8.94 -1.19 13.90
C GLY A 107 7.90 -0.32 14.61
N PHE A 108 6.65 -0.42 14.21
CA PHE A 108 5.51 0.23 14.86
C PHE A 108 4.86 -0.72 15.89
N ALA A 109 3.53 -0.73 16.00
CA ALA A 109 2.84 -1.53 17.02
C ALA A 109 3.01 -3.05 16.85
N GLU A 110 3.36 -3.53 15.67
CA GLU A 110 3.60 -4.96 15.41
C GLU A 110 4.77 -5.53 16.21
N THR A 111 5.71 -4.69 16.66
CA THR A 111 6.82 -5.16 17.51
C THR A 111 6.44 -5.32 18.98
N GLY A 112 5.32 -4.75 19.41
CA GLY A 112 4.93 -4.68 20.82
C GLY A 112 5.74 -3.66 21.66
N GLU A 113 6.71 -2.96 21.07
CA GLU A 113 7.48 -1.93 21.74
C GLU A 113 6.63 -0.68 22.02
N GLU A 114 6.75 -0.10 23.20
CA GLU A 114 6.03 1.11 23.60
C GLU A 114 6.26 2.28 22.61
N LEU A 115 7.51 2.48 22.20
CA LEU A 115 7.85 3.50 21.21
C LEU A 115 7.16 3.24 19.86
N GLY A 116 7.10 1.99 19.41
CA GLY A 116 6.43 1.61 18.17
C GLY A 116 4.94 1.90 18.21
N VAL A 117 4.29 1.53 19.31
CA VAL A 117 2.87 1.83 19.57
C VAL A 117 2.61 3.35 19.58
N LYS A 118 3.45 4.11 20.27
CA LYS A 118 3.33 5.58 20.34
C LYS A 118 3.46 6.22 18.95
N LEU A 119 4.45 5.82 18.17
CA LEU A 119 4.65 6.34 16.81
C LEU A 119 3.46 5.99 15.90
N GLN A 120 2.96 4.77 15.98
CA GLN A 120 1.77 4.38 15.21
C GLN A 120 0.55 5.22 15.57
N ASN A 121 0.29 5.43 16.86
CA ASN A 121 -0.81 6.27 17.30
C ASN A 121 -0.64 7.72 16.82
N THR A 122 0.59 8.25 16.83
CA THR A 122 0.86 9.57 16.25
C THR A 122 0.50 9.65 14.78
N LEU A 123 0.83 8.63 13.96
CA LEU A 123 0.43 8.60 12.55
C LEU A 123 -1.10 8.60 12.40
N VAL A 124 -1.80 7.82 13.22
CA VAL A 124 -3.27 7.73 13.20
C VAL A 124 -3.92 9.06 13.57
N ASP A 125 -3.44 9.69 14.65
CA ASP A 125 -3.96 10.97 15.18
C ASP A 125 -3.76 12.13 14.21
N MET A 126 -2.75 12.05 13.35
CA MET A 126 -2.50 13.04 12.28
C MET A 126 -3.31 12.74 11.03
N ALA A 127 -3.32 11.48 10.57
CA ALA A 127 -3.90 11.11 9.28
C ALA A 127 -5.43 11.13 9.28
N LYS A 128 -6.09 10.64 10.36
CA LYS A 128 -7.55 10.56 10.42
C LYS A 128 -8.24 11.93 10.37
N PRO A 129 -7.87 12.93 11.19
CA PRO A 129 -8.49 14.26 11.11
C PRO A 129 -8.25 14.96 9.76
N ALA A 130 -7.10 14.70 9.14
CA ALA A 130 -6.76 15.23 7.82
C ALA A 130 -7.43 14.47 6.67
N ASN A 131 -8.19 13.41 6.94
CA ASN A 131 -8.73 12.49 5.94
C ASN A 131 -7.66 11.98 4.94
N PHE A 132 -6.42 11.80 5.44
CA PHE A 132 -5.28 11.40 4.62
C PHE A 132 -5.29 9.89 4.35
N ASN A 133 -5.02 9.48 3.12
CA ASN A 133 -4.96 8.07 2.72
C ASN A 133 -3.61 7.45 3.09
N LEU A 134 -3.47 6.97 4.31
CA LEU A 134 -2.27 6.29 4.78
C LEU A 134 -2.39 4.78 4.57
N VAL A 135 -1.47 4.22 3.76
CA VAL A 135 -1.29 2.79 3.52
C VAL A 135 -0.20 2.28 4.46
N GLY A 136 -0.48 1.23 5.22
CA GLY A 136 0.47 0.66 6.16
C GLY A 136 0.31 1.19 7.60
N PRO A 137 1.42 1.45 8.33
CA PRO A 137 2.83 1.19 7.97
C PRO A 137 3.19 -0.30 7.87
N ASN A 138 4.50 -0.62 7.73
CA ASN A 138 4.97 -1.99 7.60
C ASN A 138 4.35 -2.69 6.38
N CYS A 139 4.45 -2.07 5.21
CA CYS A 139 3.82 -2.55 3.98
C CYS A 139 4.69 -2.30 2.74
N MET A 140 4.41 -3.00 1.65
CA MET A 140 5.05 -2.74 0.36
C MET A 140 4.38 -1.59 -0.41
N GLY A 141 3.18 -1.17 -0.01
CA GLY A 141 2.42 -0.13 -0.70
C GLY A 141 1.69 -0.63 -1.94
N LEU A 142 1.69 0.15 -3.00
CA LEU A 142 0.93 -0.13 -4.22
C LEU A 142 1.78 -0.77 -5.33
N TYR A 143 1.17 -1.70 -6.05
CA TYR A 143 1.66 -2.20 -7.32
C TYR A 143 0.58 -2.01 -8.38
N LEU A 144 0.90 -1.18 -9.38
CA LEU A 144 0.01 -0.73 -10.44
C LEU A 144 0.68 -1.03 -11.80
N PRO A 145 0.54 -2.27 -12.31
CA PRO A 145 1.29 -2.74 -13.48
C PRO A 145 1.10 -1.87 -14.72
N LYS A 146 -0.13 -1.43 -14.95
CA LYS A 146 -0.50 -0.63 -16.12
C LYS A 146 0.26 0.70 -16.20
N VAL A 147 0.42 1.37 -15.07
CA VAL A 147 1.15 2.65 -15.03
C VAL A 147 2.63 2.49 -14.68
N GLY A 148 3.08 1.29 -14.31
CA GLY A 148 4.47 0.99 -14.03
C GLY A 148 4.94 1.27 -12.60
N VAL A 149 4.03 1.51 -11.64
CA VAL A 149 4.35 1.59 -10.21
C VAL A 149 4.55 0.18 -9.66
N ARG A 150 5.70 -0.08 -9.04
CA ARG A 150 6.05 -1.41 -8.52
C ARG A 150 6.70 -1.34 -7.15
N PHE A 151 6.47 -2.35 -6.35
CA PHE A 151 7.19 -2.58 -5.10
C PHE A 151 8.28 -3.68 -5.20
N ASN A 152 8.46 -4.27 -6.38
CA ASN A 152 9.47 -5.27 -6.67
C ASN A 152 9.87 -5.20 -8.15
N ASN A 153 11.17 -5.28 -8.46
CA ASN A 153 11.69 -5.18 -9.83
C ASN A 153 11.24 -6.32 -10.75
N ASP A 154 11.02 -7.50 -10.18
CA ASP A 154 10.63 -8.69 -10.95
C ASP A 154 9.11 -8.75 -11.19
N ALA A 155 8.33 -7.85 -10.56
CA ALA A 155 6.89 -7.79 -10.77
C ALA A 155 6.57 -7.37 -12.21
N PRO A 156 5.71 -8.10 -12.93
CA PRO A 156 5.38 -7.82 -14.32
C PRO A 156 4.81 -6.42 -14.54
N ILE A 157 5.08 -5.86 -15.72
CA ILE A 157 4.38 -4.68 -16.23
C ILE A 157 3.41 -5.18 -17.29
N ALA A 158 2.13 -4.93 -17.09
CA ALA A 158 1.07 -5.41 -17.98
C ALA A 158 -0.06 -4.40 -18.04
N ASP A 159 -0.64 -4.24 -19.23
CA ASP A 159 -1.71 -3.28 -19.49
C ASP A 159 -3.10 -3.92 -19.45
N ASP A 160 -3.17 -5.25 -19.41
CA ASP A 160 -4.36 -6.09 -19.54
C ASP A 160 -4.76 -6.85 -18.25
N GLY A 161 -4.16 -6.48 -17.13
CA GLY A 161 -4.44 -7.13 -15.86
C GLY A 161 -5.89 -6.99 -15.40
N LYS A 162 -6.47 -8.10 -14.89
CA LYS A 162 -7.87 -8.19 -14.49
C LYS A 162 -8.08 -8.60 -13.03
N ILE A 163 -7.01 -8.92 -12.32
CA ILE A 163 -7.06 -9.37 -10.94
C ILE A 163 -6.65 -8.23 -10.02
N GLY A 164 -7.58 -7.75 -9.18
CA GLY A 164 -7.24 -6.90 -8.04
C GLY A 164 -6.77 -7.77 -6.87
N PHE A 165 -5.58 -7.51 -6.31
CA PHE A 165 -5.07 -8.29 -5.19
C PHE A 165 -4.74 -7.42 -3.98
N LEU A 166 -5.29 -7.80 -2.82
CA LEU A 166 -5.10 -7.12 -1.55
C LEU A 166 -4.31 -8.00 -0.60
N SER A 167 -3.25 -7.49 0.01
CA SER A 167 -2.44 -8.29 0.92
C SER A 167 -2.07 -7.53 2.20
N GLN A 168 -2.41 -8.11 3.34
CA GLN A 168 -1.92 -7.63 4.63
C GLN A 168 -0.43 -7.94 4.83
N SER A 169 0.09 -8.98 4.15
CA SER A 169 1.50 -9.35 4.15
C SER A 169 2.23 -8.82 2.92
N GLY A 170 3.37 -8.14 3.12
CA GLY A 170 4.25 -7.70 2.04
C GLY A 170 4.76 -8.86 1.19
N THR A 171 5.25 -9.91 1.84
CA THR A 171 5.77 -11.11 1.17
C THR A 171 4.71 -11.80 0.32
N HIS A 172 3.47 -11.97 0.83
CA HIS A 172 2.39 -12.58 0.05
C HIS A 172 1.98 -11.70 -1.14
N GLY A 173 2.01 -10.38 -1.00
CA GLY A 173 1.77 -9.45 -2.11
C GLY A 173 2.80 -9.61 -3.22
N ILE A 174 4.10 -9.66 -2.88
CA ILE A 174 5.19 -9.88 -3.83
C ILE A 174 5.05 -11.26 -4.48
N MET A 175 4.95 -12.33 -3.68
CA MET A 175 4.91 -13.70 -4.21
C MET A 175 3.71 -13.94 -5.10
N PHE A 176 2.53 -13.42 -4.73
CA PHE A 176 1.35 -13.55 -5.57
C PHE A 176 1.54 -12.85 -6.93
N SER A 177 2.11 -11.63 -6.94
CA SER A 177 2.36 -10.90 -8.19
C SER A 177 3.32 -11.64 -9.13
N LEU A 178 4.37 -12.25 -8.58
CA LEU A 178 5.36 -13.02 -9.34
C LEU A 178 4.78 -14.34 -9.88
N VAL A 179 4.11 -15.10 -9.01
CA VAL A 179 3.51 -16.39 -9.39
C VAL A 179 2.37 -16.20 -10.38
N ALA A 180 1.53 -15.21 -10.18
CA ALA A 180 0.46 -14.87 -11.12
C ALA A 180 1.04 -14.53 -12.50
N GLY A 181 2.05 -13.64 -12.56
CA GLY A 181 2.73 -13.26 -13.79
C GLY A 181 3.39 -14.45 -14.49
N ALA A 182 4.08 -15.32 -13.76
CA ALA A 182 4.69 -16.52 -14.31
C ALA A 182 3.67 -17.53 -14.92
N ASN A 183 2.41 -17.44 -14.48
CA ASN A 183 1.31 -18.25 -15.01
C ASN A 183 0.43 -17.48 -16.04
N GLY A 184 0.90 -16.32 -16.53
CA GLY A 184 0.17 -15.52 -17.51
C GLY A 184 -1.07 -14.82 -16.94
N MET A 185 -1.19 -14.71 -15.62
CA MET A 185 -2.25 -13.97 -14.95
C MET A 185 -1.72 -12.59 -14.55
N HIS A 186 -2.31 -11.53 -15.08
CA HIS A 186 -1.87 -10.18 -14.79
C HIS A 186 -2.79 -9.48 -13.78
N LEU A 187 -2.17 -8.73 -12.88
CA LEU A 187 -2.88 -7.92 -11.91
C LEU A 187 -3.32 -6.59 -12.53
N SER A 188 -4.54 -6.16 -12.25
CA SER A 188 -4.98 -4.79 -12.51
C SER A 188 -4.35 -3.85 -11.50
N ARG A 189 -4.46 -4.21 -10.23
CA ARG A 189 -3.98 -3.44 -9.09
C ARG A 189 -3.61 -4.38 -7.94
N CYS A 190 -2.60 -3.99 -7.16
CA CYS A 190 -2.32 -4.66 -5.89
C CYS A 190 -2.04 -3.63 -4.82
N ALA A 191 -2.54 -3.88 -3.61
CA ALA A 191 -2.19 -3.12 -2.42
C ALA A 191 -1.68 -4.07 -1.33
N SER A 192 -0.42 -3.84 -0.91
CA SER A 192 0.10 -4.40 0.34
C SER A 192 -0.07 -3.33 1.42
N PHE A 193 -0.84 -3.64 2.48
CA PHE A 193 -1.30 -2.61 3.42
C PHE A 193 -0.91 -2.84 4.89
N GLY A 194 -0.13 -3.89 5.20
CA GLY A 194 0.56 -4.09 6.48
C GLY A 194 -0.33 -3.91 7.72
N ASN A 195 0.06 -2.99 8.61
CA ASN A 195 -0.65 -2.73 9.88
C ASN A 195 -2.06 -2.12 9.70
N ALA A 196 -2.40 -1.61 8.52
CA ALA A 196 -3.74 -1.13 8.15
C ALA A 196 -4.32 -0.10 9.15
N VAL A 197 -3.54 0.90 9.54
CA VAL A 197 -3.90 1.77 10.69
C VAL A 197 -4.93 2.84 10.36
N VAL A 198 -5.03 3.24 9.08
CA VAL A 198 -6.01 4.23 8.59
C VAL A 198 -6.87 3.60 7.50
N LEU A 199 -6.26 3.26 6.36
CA LEU A 199 -6.93 2.46 5.34
C LEU A 199 -6.91 0.99 5.76
N ASP A 200 -8.07 0.34 5.65
CA ASP A 200 -8.25 -1.08 5.95
C ASP A 200 -8.69 -1.83 4.69
N VAL A 201 -8.73 -3.15 4.77
CA VAL A 201 -9.16 -4.03 3.67
C VAL A 201 -10.48 -3.58 3.03
N SER A 202 -11.43 -3.10 3.85
CA SER A 202 -12.72 -2.60 3.37
C SER A 202 -12.60 -1.41 2.41
N ASP A 203 -11.65 -0.49 2.63
CA ASP A 203 -11.45 0.68 1.76
C ASP A 203 -10.97 0.25 0.37
N TYR A 204 -10.10 -0.75 0.31
CA TYR A 204 -9.58 -1.28 -0.95
C TYR A 204 -10.61 -2.14 -1.69
N VAL A 205 -11.38 -2.96 -0.97
CA VAL A 205 -12.47 -3.75 -1.56
C VAL A 205 -13.53 -2.82 -2.16
N ASP A 206 -13.88 -1.74 -1.46
CA ASP A 206 -14.82 -0.72 -1.96
C ASP A 206 -14.34 -0.08 -3.26
N TYR A 207 -13.05 0.23 -3.38
CA TYR A 207 -12.47 0.71 -4.63
C TYR A 207 -12.51 -0.36 -5.73
N LEU A 208 -11.99 -1.57 -5.47
CA LEU A 208 -11.85 -2.61 -6.49
C LEU A 208 -13.20 -3.13 -7.00
N MET A 209 -14.24 -3.14 -6.19
CA MET A 209 -15.57 -3.56 -6.67
C MET A 209 -16.19 -2.58 -7.67
N GLN A 210 -15.71 -1.32 -7.67
CA GLN A 210 -16.16 -0.26 -8.58
C GLN A 210 -15.21 -0.06 -9.77
N ASP A 211 -13.99 -0.60 -9.72
CA ASP A 211 -12.97 -0.42 -10.76
C ASP A 211 -13.24 -1.32 -11.96
N ASP A 212 -13.59 -0.74 -13.10
CA ASP A 212 -13.89 -1.47 -14.34
C ASP A 212 -12.70 -2.25 -14.92
N GLU A 213 -11.48 -1.96 -14.48
CA GLU A 213 -10.28 -2.70 -14.88
C GLU A 213 -10.09 -3.98 -14.08
N THR A 214 -10.80 -4.14 -12.97
CA THR A 214 -10.72 -5.32 -12.08
C THR A 214 -11.93 -6.22 -12.29
N ASP A 215 -11.73 -7.45 -12.72
CA ASP A 215 -12.81 -8.44 -12.93
C ASP A 215 -12.94 -9.40 -11.73
N VAL A 216 -11.84 -9.68 -11.02
CA VAL A 216 -11.79 -10.59 -9.87
C VAL A 216 -11.02 -9.93 -8.73
N ILE A 217 -11.50 -10.08 -7.50
CA ILE A 217 -10.83 -9.58 -6.29
C ILE A 217 -10.28 -10.76 -5.50
N GLY A 218 -8.95 -10.82 -5.38
CA GLY A 218 -8.26 -11.74 -4.48
C GLY A 218 -7.74 -11.03 -3.24
N MET A 219 -7.71 -11.69 -2.08
CA MET A 219 -7.12 -11.07 -0.90
C MET A 219 -6.50 -12.07 0.07
N TYR A 220 -5.39 -11.68 0.68
CA TYR A 220 -4.81 -12.29 1.87
C TYR A 220 -5.06 -11.36 3.07
N VAL A 221 -5.83 -11.83 4.04
CA VAL A 221 -6.27 -11.04 5.19
C VAL A 221 -5.99 -11.78 6.50
N GLU A 222 -5.33 -11.12 7.43
CA GLU A 222 -5.07 -11.62 8.78
C GLU A 222 -6.18 -11.18 9.75
N GLY A 223 -6.76 -10.00 9.53
CA GLY A 223 -7.88 -9.47 10.28
C GLY A 223 -8.40 -8.18 9.65
N ALA A 224 -9.62 -7.80 9.99
CA ALA A 224 -10.21 -6.50 9.66
C ALA A 224 -10.37 -5.68 10.95
N ARG A 225 -10.12 -4.38 10.90
CA ARG A 225 -10.29 -3.49 12.05
C ARG A 225 -11.76 -3.29 12.42
N ASP A 226 -12.60 -3.14 11.40
CA ASP A 226 -14.05 -3.09 11.53
C ASP A 226 -14.64 -4.30 10.80
N GLY A 227 -14.87 -5.38 11.56
CA GLY A 227 -15.38 -6.62 11.02
C GLY A 227 -16.79 -6.49 10.43
N ARG A 228 -17.64 -5.60 10.98
CA ARG A 228 -18.98 -5.36 10.44
C ARG A 228 -18.92 -4.65 9.10
N ARG A 229 -18.16 -3.56 9.02
CA ARG A 229 -17.94 -2.85 7.75
C ARG A 229 -17.34 -3.79 6.69
N PHE A 230 -16.36 -4.61 7.08
CA PHE A 230 -15.76 -5.57 6.17
C PHE A 230 -16.78 -6.57 5.63
N PHE A 231 -17.63 -7.13 6.50
CA PHE A 231 -18.69 -8.04 6.08
C PHE A 231 -19.67 -7.39 5.10
N GLU A 232 -20.15 -6.19 5.41
CA GLU A 232 -21.09 -5.45 4.55
C GLU A 232 -20.45 -5.11 3.18
N THR A 233 -19.19 -4.65 3.18
CA THR A 233 -18.45 -4.33 1.95
C THR A 233 -18.18 -5.58 1.12
N LEU A 234 -17.79 -6.69 1.76
CA LEU A 234 -17.55 -7.97 1.09
C LEU A 234 -18.82 -8.52 0.45
N LYS A 235 -19.94 -8.47 1.16
CA LYS A 235 -21.25 -8.89 0.66
C LYS A 235 -21.67 -8.08 -0.57
N GLU A 236 -21.41 -6.77 -0.59
CA GLU A 236 -21.70 -5.93 -1.74
C GLU A 236 -20.74 -6.21 -2.91
N ALA A 237 -19.47 -6.44 -2.62
CA ALA A 237 -18.48 -6.80 -3.64
C ALA A 237 -18.81 -8.12 -4.33
N CYS A 238 -19.24 -9.14 -3.58
CA CYS A 238 -19.63 -10.46 -4.12
C CYS A 238 -20.84 -10.41 -5.07
N LYS A 239 -21.68 -9.38 -4.99
CA LYS A 239 -22.78 -9.18 -5.96
C LYS A 239 -22.28 -8.65 -7.30
N ARG A 240 -21.10 -8.02 -7.32
CA ARG A 240 -20.56 -7.35 -8.51
C ARG A 240 -19.46 -8.14 -9.17
N LYS A 241 -18.60 -8.80 -8.37
CA LYS A 241 -17.39 -9.50 -8.86
C LYS A 241 -17.12 -10.76 -8.05
N PRO A 242 -16.51 -11.80 -8.66
CA PRO A 242 -15.96 -12.91 -7.90
C PRO A 242 -14.93 -12.41 -6.87
N VAL A 243 -15.03 -12.90 -5.62
CA VAL A 243 -14.12 -12.56 -4.55
C VAL A 243 -13.54 -13.83 -3.94
N VAL A 244 -12.20 -13.88 -3.83
CA VAL A 244 -11.47 -14.99 -3.21
C VAL A 244 -10.75 -14.47 -1.96
N VAL A 245 -11.06 -15.04 -0.81
CA VAL A 245 -10.47 -14.65 0.47
C VAL A 245 -9.58 -15.77 1.01
N TRP A 246 -8.29 -15.46 1.13
CA TRP A 246 -7.34 -16.30 1.84
C TRP A 246 -7.15 -15.73 3.25
N LYS A 247 -7.78 -16.36 4.25
CA LYS A 247 -7.68 -15.97 5.66
C LYS A 247 -6.41 -16.56 6.29
N GLY A 248 -5.51 -15.68 6.72
CA GLY A 248 -4.35 -16.03 7.54
C GLY A 248 -4.74 -16.30 9.02
N GLY A 249 -3.88 -17.06 9.73
CA GLY A 249 -4.02 -17.24 11.18
C GLY A 249 -5.17 -18.14 11.62
N GLN A 250 -5.55 -19.14 10.84
CA GLN A 250 -6.68 -20.04 11.15
C GLN A 250 -6.39 -21.08 12.25
N THR A 251 -5.13 -21.35 12.53
CA THR A 251 -4.73 -22.25 13.63
C THR A 251 -4.22 -21.45 14.83
N SER A 252 -4.20 -22.05 16.02
CA SER A 252 -3.65 -21.40 17.21
C SER A 252 -2.18 -20.95 17.05
N ALA A 253 -1.38 -21.72 16.32
CA ALA A 253 -0.02 -21.35 15.96
C ALA A 253 0.00 -20.20 14.94
N GLY A 254 -0.82 -20.28 13.90
CA GLY A 254 -1.00 -19.23 12.91
C GLY A 254 -1.53 -17.92 13.51
N ALA A 255 -2.50 -18.01 14.44
CA ALA A 255 -3.03 -16.85 15.15
C ALA A 255 -1.94 -16.12 15.97
N ARG A 256 -1.06 -16.87 16.64
CA ARG A 256 0.09 -16.29 17.35
C ARG A 256 1.08 -15.65 16.37
N ALA A 257 1.32 -16.27 15.23
CA ALA A 257 2.20 -15.72 14.20
C ALA A 257 1.65 -14.40 13.62
N THR A 258 0.36 -14.34 13.29
CA THR A 258 -0.29 -13.11 12.79
C THR A 258 -0.32 -12.00 13.84
N MET A 259 -0.59 -12.31 15.12
CA MET A 259 -0.52 -11.33 16.20
C MET A 259 0.87 -10.72 16.35
N SER A 260 1.93 -11.54 16.24
CA SER A 260 3.31 -11.05 16.33
C SER A 260 3.77 -10.30 15.06
N HIS A 261 3.08 -10.49 13.92
CA HIS A 261 3.47 -9.92 12.64
C HIS A 261 2.80 -8.59 12.32
N THR A 262 1.53 -8.41 12.69
CA THR A 262 0.75 -7.21 12.32
C THR A 262 0.05 -6.53 13.51
N GLY A 263 0.18 -7.08 14.72
CA GLY A 263 -0.59 -6.61 15.89
C GLY A 263 -2.11 -6.78 15.74
N SER A 264 -2.55 -7.50 14.69
CA SER A 264 -3.96 -7.76 14.43
C SER A 264 -4.50 -8.83 15.40
N LEU A 265 -5.61 -8.54 16.08
CA LEU A 265 -6.34 -9.55 16.82
C LEU A 265 -6.88 -10.59 15.83
N ALA A 266 -6.36 -11.81 15.91
CA ALA A 266 -6.91 -12.92 15.12
C ALA A 266 -8.38 -13.09 15.51
N SER A 267 -9.27 -12.81 14.57
CA SER A 267 -10.71 -13.01 14.78
C SER A 267 -10.99 -14.50 14.98
N ASP A 268 -11.96 -14.81 15.85
CA ASP A 268 -12.42 -16.18 16.06
C ASP A 268 -12.78 -16.82 14.71
N GLN A 269 -12.24 -18.02 14.45
CA GLN A 269 -12.45 -18.76 13.20
C GLN A 269 -13.95 -19.01 12.96
N ALA A 270 -14.73 -19.29 13.99
CA ALA A 270 -16.16 -19.52 13.88
C ALA A 270 -16.91 -18.27 13.37
N VAL A 271 -16.47 -17.08 13.75
CA VAL A 271 -17.02 -15.81 13.25
C VAL A 271 -16.71 -15.65 11.76
N TRP A 272 -15.47 -15.94 11.33
CA TRP A 272 -15.10 -15.91 9.92
C TRP A 272 -15.87 -16.92 9.07
N GLU A 273 -15.98 -18.17 9.54
CA GLU A 273 -16.77 -19.20 8.86
C GLU A 273 -18.26 -18.83 8.77
N GLY A 274 -18.81 -18.28 9.84
CA GLY A 274 -20.19 -17.77 9.84
C GLY A 274 -20.41 -16.64 8.82
N MET A 275 -19.44 -15.73 8.73
CA MET A 275 -19.46 -14.64 7.75
C MET A 275 -19.40 -15.16 6.31
N MET A 276 -18.52 -16.13 6.02
CA MET A 276 -18.34 -16.67 4.66
C MET A 276 -19.50 -17.54 4.16
N ARG A 277 -20.39 -17.97 5.05
CA ARG A 277 -21.60 -18.76 4.67
C ARG A 277 -22.83 -17.90 4.33
N GLN A 278 -22.77 -16.60 4.57
CA GLN A 278 -23.88 -15.65 4.32
C GLN A 278 -23.70 -14.92 2.97
#